data_f8f14060fd3b8ec99cc565a0a5cca095
#
_entry.id   f8f14060fd3b8ec99cc565a0a5cca095
#
_cell.length_a   1.000
_cell.length_b   1.000
_cell.length_c   1.000
_cell.angle_alpha   90.00
_cell.angle_beta   90.00
_cell.angle_gamma   90.00
#
_symmetry.space_group_name_H-M   'P 1'
#
loop_
_entity.id
_entity.type
_entity.pdbx_description
1 polymer ?
#
loop_
_entity_poly.entity_id
_entity_poly.type
_entity_poly.pdbx_seq_one_letter_code
_entity_poly.pdbx_strand_id
1 'polypeptide(L)'
;MESIDDIRSQFEFTDQDQENLKLLGEILLPMSDQFAEDFYEYLKLHPNTAEYFKTEEAIARRKETFNSWFNALFTSKYDNRYLLRLQKIGKVHVKIGLESYFVNAAMNFIRELCRSNIAAQIKDRGLKEEILMTLHRALDINLSIITSSYQEEKIHKVFVSQKAETYLIHLAERLLHGLNLFLLLGLLVLAIGVVALL
;
A
#
# COMPACT_ATOMS: atom_id res chain seq x y z
N MET A 1 -13.63 -6.24 3.00
CA MET A 1 -12.26 -6.24 3.59
C MET A 1 -12.27 -7.23 4.74
N GLU A 2 -11.30 -8.13 4.79
CA GLU A 2 -11.16 -9.11 5.87
C GLU A 2 -10.89 -8.43 7.21
N SER A 3 -11.38 -9.02 8.29
CA SER A 3 -11.09 -8.55 9.65
C SER A 3 -9.63 -8.87 10.02
N ILE A 4 -9.09 -8.18 11.01
CA ILE A 4 -7.75 -8.51 11.51
C ILE A 4 -7.71 -9.93 12.09
N ASP A 5 -8.81 -10.42 12.65
CA ASP A 5 -8.88 -11.76 13.21
C ASP A 5 -8.84 -12.84 12.11
N ASP A 6 -9.49 -12.59 10.96
CA ASP A 6 -9.39 -13.47 9.78
C ASP A 6 -7.93 -13.51 9.27
N ILE A 7 -7.29 -12.34 9.15
CA ILE A 7 -5.89 -12.25 8.72
C ILE A 7 -4.98 -12.99 9.71
N ARG A 8 -5.10 -12.75 11.01
CA ARG A 8 -4.32 -13.47 12.03
C ARG A 8 -4.48 -14.97 11.91
N SER A 9 -5.71 -15.44 11.70
CA SER A 9 -6.01 -16.86 11.52
C SER A 9 -5.33 -17.45 10.27
N GLN A 10 -5.38 -16.75 9.15
CA GLN A 10 -4.74 -17.21 7.89
C GLN A 10 -3.21 -17.29 8.00
N PHE A 11 -2.60 -16.39 8.77
CA PHE A 11 -1.16 -16.39 9.02
C PHE A 11 -0.76 -17.22 10.25
N GLU A 12 -1.70 -17.96 10.84
CA GLU A 12 -1.47 -18.75 12.07
C GLU A 12 -0.84 -17.90 13.21
N PHE A 13 -1.18 -16.61 13.26
CA PHE A 13 -0.66 -15.68 14.26
C PHE A 13 -1.48 -15.81 15.55
N THR A 14 -0.85 -16.38 16.55
CA THR A 14 -1.46 -16.74 17.84
C THR A 14 -1.24 -15.68 18.93
N ASP A 15 -1.85 -15.90 20.10
CA ASP A 15 -1.57 -15.07 21.26
C ASP A 15 -0.14 -15.31 21.79
N GLN A 16 0.45 -16.50 21.57
CA GLN A 16 1.86 -16.74 21.86
C GLN A 16 2.78 -15.88 20.98
N ASP A 17 2.45 -15.73 19.69
CA ASP A 17 3.21 -14.80 18.82
C ASP A 17 3.10 -13.35 19.34
N GLN A 18 1.93 -12.93 19.86
CA GLN A 18 1.77 -11.61 20.45
C GLN A 18 2.66 -11.42 21.69
N GLU A 19 2.86 -12.46 22.50
CA GLU A 19 3.82 -12.41 23.62
C GLU A 19 5.27 -12.44 23.14
N ASN A 20 5.58 -13.26 22.16
CA ASN A 20 6.92 -13.36 21.57
C ASN A 20 7.36 -12.02 20.92
N LEU A 21 6.41 -11.21 20.41
CA LEU A 21 6.72 -9.87 19.91
C LEU A 21 7.29 -8.95 20.99
N LYS A 22 6.92 -9.13 22.26
CA LYS A 22 7.51 -8.34 23.37
C LYS A 22 8.99 -8.65 23.53
N LEU A 23 9.36 -9.93 23.53
CA LEU A 23 10.76 -10.35 23.57
C LEU A 23 11.54 -9.85 22.35
N LEU A 24 10.93 -9.92 21.14
CA LEU A 24 11.51 -9.34 19.93
C LEU A 24 11.74 -7.84 20.07
N GLY A 25 10.80 -7.11 20.68
CA GLY A 25 10.93 -5.69 20.97
C GLY A 25 12.09 -5.38 21.91
N GLU A 26 12.26 -6.15 22.98
CA GLU A 26 13.37 -6.00 23.91
C GLU A 26 14.74 -6.18 23.21
N ILE A 27 14.82 -7.09 22.25
CA ILE A 27 16.05 -7.39 21.50
C ILE A 27 16.31 -6.33 20.42
N LEU A 28 15.29 -5.92 19.65
CA LEU A 28 15.47 -5.18 18.40
C LEU A 28 15.26 -3.67 18.53
N LEU A 29 14.38 -3.21 19.44
CA LEU A 29 14.09 -1.77 19.57
C LEU A 29 15.28 -0.92 20.02
N PRO A 30 16.23 -1.40 20.85
CA PRO A 30 17.43 -0.64 21.16
C PRO A 30 18.30 -0.30 19.94
N MET A 31 18.11 -1.01 18.83
CA MET A 31 18.86 -0.81 17.57
C MET A 31 18.02 -0.11 16.49
N SER A 32 16.83 0.41 16.81
CA SER A 32 15.90 0.95 15.82
C SER A 32 16.49 2.09 14.98
N ASP A 33 17.28 2.98 15.60
CA ASP A 33 17.92 4.07 14.89
C ASP A 33 18.99 3.57 13.91
N GLN A 34 19.80 2.59 14.31
CA GLN A 34 20.76 1.95 13.41
C GLN A 34 20.04 1.23 12.27
N PHE A 35 18.95 0.53 12.55
CA PHE A 35 18.14 -0.13 11.52
C PHE A 35 17.54 0.87 10.53
N ALA A 36 17.11 2.05 11.01
CA ALA A 36 16.64 3.11 10.14
C ALA A 36 17.77 3.63 9.24
N GLU A 37 18.99 3.83 9.78
CA GLU A 37 20.16 4.23 8.98
C GLU A 37 20.44 3.20 7.89
N ASP A 38 20.63 1.93 8.26
CA ASP A 38 20.96 0.83 7.34
C ASP A 38 19.89 0.69 6.25
N PHE A 39 18.62 0.83 6.62
CA PHE A 39 17.49 0.76 5.70
C PHE A 39 17.51 1.90 4.66
N TYR A 40 17.76 3.14 5.08
CA TYR A 40 17.81 4.25 4.14
C TYR A 40 19.08 4.24 3.29
N GLU A 41 20.21 3.76 3.81
CA GLU A 41 21.40 3.51 2.99
C GLU A 41 21.12 2.43 1.93
N TYR A 42 20.47 1.32 2.31
CA TYR A 42 20.02 0.31 1.35
C TYR A 42 19.12 0.90 0.26
N LEU A 43 18.15 1.76 0.59
CA LEU A 43 17.26 2.38 -0.39
C LEU A 43 18.00 3.33 -1.33
N LYS A 44 19.02 4.04 -0.86
CA LYS A 44 19.85 4.94 -1.68
C LYS A 44 20.69 4.19 -2.72
N LEU A 45 21.08 2.94 -2.45
CA LEU A 45 21.82 2.10 -3.41
C LEU A 45 21.01 1.76 -4.67
N HIS A 46 19.70 1.87 -4.60
CA HIS A 46 18.79 1.55 -5.71
C HIS A 46 18.28 2.84 -6.38
N PRO A 47 18.69 3.15 -7.62
CA PRO A 47 18.34 4.41 -8.29
C PRO A 47 16.84 4.71 -8.31
N ASN A 48 16.02 3.69 -8.52
CA ASN A 48 14.56 3.83 -8.59
C ASN A 48 13.91 4.18 -7.25
N THR A 49 14.58 3.91 -6.12
CA THR A 49 14.10 4.33 -4.80
C THR A 49 14.75 5.62 -4.33
N ALA A 50 15.98 5.89 -4.76
CA ALA A 50 16.72 7.10 -4.39
C ALA A 50 15.99 8.40 -4.80
N GLU A 51 15.22 8.39 -5.90
CA GLU A 51 14.47 9.56 -6.37
C GLU A 51 13.37 10.03 -5.40
N TYR A 52 12.92 9.16 -4.47
CA TYR A 52 11.96 9.52 -3.43
C TYR A 52 12.59 10.24 -2.23
N PHE A 53 13.94 10.36 -2.17
CA PHE A 53 14.71 10.86 -1.04
C PHE A 53 15.65 12.01 -1.47
N LYS A 54 15.06 13.15 -1.86
CA LYS A 54 15.80 14.27 -2.50
C LYS A 54 16.47 15.22 -1.49
N THR A 55 16.03 15.25 -0.22
CA THR A 55 16.58 16.14 0.79
C THR A 55 16.84 15.41 2.10
N GLU A 56 17.83 15.87 2.86
CA GLU A 56 18.18 15.31 4.17
C GLU A 56 17.01 15.44 5.18
N GLU A 57 16.26 16.55 5.12
CA GLU A 57 15.10 16.72 5.98
C GLU A 57 13.96 15.72 5.64
N ALA A 58 13.81 15.38 4.37
CA ALA A 58 12.85 14.35 3.97
C ALA A 58 13.28 12.97 4.49
N ILE A 59 14.58 12.67 4.42
CA ILE A 59 15.14 11.42 4.95
C ILE A 59 14.95 11.36 6.46
N ALA A 60 15.30 12.40 7.20
CA ALA A 60 15.15 12.47 8.66
C ALA A 60 13.70 12.18 9.11
N ARG A 61 12.72 12.86 8.51
CA ARG A 61 11.28 12.62 8.80
C ARG A 61 10.84 11.20 8.47
N ARG A 62 11.42 10.59 7.45
CA ARG A 62 11.08 9.21 7.09
C ARG A 62 11.71 8.20 8.02
N LYS A 63 12.92 8.45 8.54
CA LYS A 63 13.52 7.64 9.61
C LYS A 63 12.65 7.64 10.88
N GLU A 64 12.12 8.79 11.28
CA GLU A 64 11.14 8.87 12.38
C GLU A 64 9.89 8.03 12.08
N THR A 65 9.37 8.09 10.84
CA THR A 65 8.22 7.28 10.44
C THR A 65 8.53 5.79 10.45
N PHE A 66 9.73 5.40 10.00
CA PHE A 66 10.23 4.04 10.07
C PHE A 66 10.30 3.56 11.52
N ASN A 67 10.96 4.31 12.39
CA ASN A 67 11.07 3.99 13.83
C ASN A 67 9.69 3.85 14.48
N SER A 68 8.75 4.72 14.13
CA SER A 68 7.36 4.64 14.61
C SER A 68 6.65 3.36 14.15
N TRP A 69 6.84 2.93 12.89
CA TRP A 69 6.32 1.67 12.39
C TRP A 69 7.04 0.47 13.01
N PHE A 70 8.36 0.50 13.07
CA PHE A 70 9.19 -0.57 13.64
C PHE A 70 8.89 -0.79 15.12
N ASN A 71 8.73 0.27 15.90
CA ASN A 71 8.26 0.18 17.28
C ASN A 71 6.88 -0.48 17.35
N ALA A 72 5.93 -0.02 16.53
CA ALA A 72 4.58 -0.56 16.52
C ALA A 72 4.50 -2.04 16.11
N LEU A 73 5.42 -2.53 15.28
CA LEU A 73 5.53 -3.94 14.89
C LEU A 73 5.61 -4.85 16.12
N PHE A 74 6.35 -4.43 17.16
CA PHE A 74 6.59 -5.24 18.35
C PHE A 74 5.69 -4.88 19.54
N THR A 75 5.24 -3.63 19.63
CA THR A 75 4.53 -3.13 20.82
C THR A 75 3.02 -3.03 20.66
N SER A 76 2.52 -3.03 19.43
CA SER A 76 1.08 -2.92 19.20
C SER A 76 0.36 -4.25 19.42
N LYS A 77 -0.88 -4.16 19.92
CA LYS A 77 -1.82 -5.26 19.78
C LYS A 77 -2.25 -5.35 18.31
N TYR A 78 -2.22 -6.55 17.74
CA TYR A 78 -2.66 -6.81 16.36
C TYR A 78 -4.19 -6.85 16.32
N ASP A 79 -4.77 -5.65 16.41
CA ASP A 79 -6.21 -5.39 16.39
C ASP A 79 -6.61 -4.52 15.18
N ASN A 80 -7.88 -4.12 15.10
CA ASN A 80 -8.39 -3.28 14.01
C ASN A 80 -7.72 -1.90 13.92
N ARG A 81 -7.17 -1.35 15.02
CA ARG A 81 -6.42 -0.08 14.97
C ARG A 81 -5.09 -0.28 14.28
N TYR A 82 -4.44 -1.42 14.56
CA TYR A 82 -3.19 -1.78 13.89
C TYR A 82 -3.42 -2.01 12.39
N LEU A 83 -4.48 -2.74 12.02
CA LEU A 83 -4.91 -2.92 10.64
C LEU A 83 -5.06 -1.58 9.90
N LEU A 84 -5.82 -0.65 10.46
CA LEU A 84 -6.04 0.67 9.86
C LEU A 84 -4.73 1.47 9.72
N ARG A 85 -3.80 1.34 10.66
CA ARG A 85 -2.48 1.96 10.58
C ARG A 85 -1.68 1.42 9.39
N LEU A 86 -1.64 0.12 9.20
CA LEU A 86 -0.92 -0.51 8.09
C LEU A 86 -1.54 -0.15 6.73
N GLN A 87 -2.86 -0.12 6.63
CA GLN A 87 -3.57 0.34 5.44
C GLN A 87 -3.22 1.80 5.10
N LYS A 88 -3.12 2.67 6.11
CA LYS A 88 -2.70 4.05 5.90
C LYS A 88 -1.28 4.13 5.33
N ILE A 89 -0.36 3.28 5.80
CA ILE A 89 1.00 3.18 5.25
C ILE A 89 0.94 2.78 3.77
N GLY A 90 0.18 1.74 3.43
CA GLY A 90 0.00 1.29 2.05
C GLY A 90 -0.56 2.39 1.15
N LYS A 91 -1.61 3.09 1.58
CA LYS A 91 -2.21 4.22 0.84
C LYS A 91 -1.22 5.36 0.60
N VAL A 92 -0.32 5.64 1.55
CA VAL A 92 0.73 6.64 1.37
C VAL A 92 1.73 6.20 0.31
N HIS A 93 2.16 4.93 0.31
CA HIS A 93 3.07 4.39 -0.70
C HIS A 93 2.44 4.48 -2.11
N VAL A 94 1.18 4.08 -2.25
CA VAL A 94 0.44 4.22 -3.52
C VAL A 94 0.35 5.67 -3.97
N LYS A 95 0.04 6.58 -3.06
CA LYS A 95 -0.10 8.01 -3.35
C LYS A 95 1.19 8.64 -3.90
N ILE A 96 2.36 8.22 -3.40
CA ILE A 96 3.64 8.71 -3.87
C ILE A 96 4.14 7.97 -5.12
N GLY A 97 3.37 7.01 -5.65
CA GLY A 97 3.72 6.24 -6.85
C GLY A 97 4.79 5.17 -6.61
N LEU A 98 5.09 4.80 -5.36
CA LEU A 98 6.05 3.74 -5.06
C LEU A 98 5.49 2.39 -5.52
N GLU A 99 6.24 1.66 -6.33
CA GLU A 99 5.83 0.33 -6.79
C GLU A 99 5.83 -0.71 -5.66
N SER A 100 4.86 -1.63 -5.67
CA SER A 100 4.69 -2.60 -4.59
C SER A 100 5.89 -3.54 -4.40
N TYR A 101 6.62 -3.84 -5.48
CA TYR A 101 7.81 -4.70 -5.38
C TYR A 101 8.94 -4.07 -4.55
N PHE A 102 9.04 -2.73 -4.48
CA PHE A 102 9.99 -2.07 -3.59
C PHE A 102 9.63 -2.28 -2.13
N VAL A 103 8.33 -2.31 -1.80
CA VAL A 103 7.87 -2.63 -0.44
C VAL A 103 8.23 -4.08 -0.09
N ASN A 104 8.09 -5.01 -1.03
CA ASN A 104 8.48 -6.41 -0.84
C ASN A 104 9.99 -6.55 -0.61
N ALA A 105 10.81 -5.88 -1.42
CA ALA A 105 12.27 -5.89 -1.27
C ALA A 105 12.73 -5.26 0.06
N ALA A 106 12.12 -4.13 0.43
CA ALA A 106 12.35 -3.46 1.71
C ALA A 106 12.01 -4.36 2.90
N MET A 107 10.86 -5.06 2.84
CA MET A 107 10.46 -6.00 3.89
C MET A 107 11.42 -7.18 4.02
N ASN A 108 11.94 -7.67 2.89
CA ASN A 108 12.98 -8.72 2.90
C ASN A 108 14.27 -8.22 3.56
N PHE A 109 14.72 -7.00 3.25
CA PHE A 109 15.88 -6.40 3.88
C PHE A 109 15.72 -6.31 5.41
N ILE A 110 14.57 -5.81 5.89
CA ILE A 110 14.25 -5.70 7.32
C ILE A 110 14.23 -7.08 7.98
N ARG A 111 13.67 -8.09 7.31
CA ARG A 111 13.65 -9.48 7.80
C ARG A 111 15.04 -10.01 8.05
N GLU A 112 15.96 -9.84 7.09
CA GLU A 112 17.33 -10.30 7.21
C GLU A 112 18.10 -9.54 8.30
N LEU A 113 17.88 -8.24 8.42
CA LEU A 113 18.48 -7.42 9.46
C LEU A 113 18.06 -7.91 10.86
N CYS A 114 16.75 -8.11 11.08
CA CYS A 114 16.21 -8.64 12.33
C CYS A 114 16.73 -10.07 12.60
N ARG A 115 16.70 -10.95 11.61
CA ARG A 115 17.15 -12.34 11.72
C ARG A 115 18.62 -12.43 12.17
N SER A 116 19.48 -11.61 11.60
CA SER A 116 20.91 -11.59 11.93
C SER A 116 21.15 -11.21 13.40
N ASN A 117 20.41 -10.20 13.89
CA ASN A 117 20.50 -9.73 15.26
C ASN A 117 19.93 -10.74 16.28
N ILE A 118 18.79 -11.36 15.96
CA ILE A 118 18.19 -12.43 16.77
C ILE A 118 19.16 -13.62 16.88
N ALA A 119 19.75 -14.04 15.76
CA ALA A 119 20.70 -15.16 15.73
C ALA A 119 21.94 -14.91 16.58
N ALA A 120 22.38 -13.65 16.71
CA ALA A 120 23.51 -13.27 17.55
C ALA A 120 23.17 -13.32 19.05
N GLN A 121 21.94 -12.97 19.44
CA GLN A 121 21.54 -12.79 20.84
C GLN A 121 20.89 -14.05 21.45
N ILE A 122 20.08 -14.81 20.70
CA ILE A 122 19.42 -16.01 21.21
C ILE A 122 20.30 -17.25 20.93
N LYS A 123 20.76 -17.90 22.02
CA LYS A 123 21.60 -19.11 21.92
C LYS A 123 20.77 -20.40 21.89
N ASP A 124 19.65 -20.43 22.61
CA ASP A 124 18.76 -21.58 22.60
C ASP A 124 18.14 -21.73 21.20
N ARG A 125 18.31 -22.94 20.64
CA ARG A 125 17.88 -23.22 19.27
C ARG A 125 16.36 -23.24 19.13
N GLY A 126 15.67 -23.87 20.09
CA GLY A 126 14.21 -24.00 20.05
C GLY A 126 13.53 -22.63 20.16
N LEU A 127 13.94 -21.84 21.16
CA LEU A 127 13.45 -20.47 21.32
C LEU A 127 13.75 -19.61 20.09
N LYS A 128 14.95 -19.73 19.52
CA LYS A 128 15.32 -18.99 18.31
C LYS A 128 14.40 -19.30 17.13
N GLU A 129 14.13 -20.57 16.87
CA GLU A 129 13.24 -21.00 15.80
C GLU A 129 11.82 -20.45 16.01
N GLU A 130 11.28 -20.53 17.23
CA GLU A 130 9.97 -19.99 17.60
C GLU A 130 9.89 -18.46 17.38
N ILE A 131 10.86 -17.71 17.88
CA ILE A 131 10.93 -16.25 17.75
C ILE A 131 11.10 -15.82 16.30
N LEU A 132 11.87 -16.54 15.48
CA LEU A 132 11.99 -16.28 14.05
C LEU A 132 10.68 -16.54 13.31
N MET A 133 9.93 -17.58 13.66
CA MET A 133 8.61 -17.84 13.08
C MET A 133 7.62 -16.73 13.42
N THR A 134 7.60 -16.26 14.66
CA THR A 134 6.82 -15.09 15.07
C THR A 134 7.17 -13.85 14.25
N LEU A 135 8.48 -13.55 14.09
CA LEU A 135 8.93 -12.44 13.27
C LEU A 135 8.42 -12.55 11.83
N HIS A 136 8.52 -13.74 11.22
CA HIS A 136 8.07 -13.98 9.85
C HIS A 136 6.57 -13.72 9.71
N ARG A 137 5.74 -14.30 10.58
CA ARG A 137 4.29 -14.09 10.59
C ARG A 137 3.93 -12.61 10.74
N ALA A 138 4.58 -11.92 11.67
CA ALA A 138 4.34 -10.50 11.91
C ALA A 138 4.69 -9.64 10.69
N LEU A 139 5.86 -9.87 10.06
CA LEU A 139 6.27 -9.14 8.86
C LEU A 139 5.38 -9.47 7.65
N ASP A 140 4.94 -10.72 7.50
CA ASP A 140 4.08 -11.14 6.40
C ASP A 140 2.66 -10.57 6.54
N ILE A 141 2.11 -10.49 7.75
CA ILE A 141 0.85 -9.77 8.03
C ILE A 141 1.00 -8.29 7.64
N ASN A 142 2.08 -7.64 8.08
CA ASN A 142 2.34 -6.24 7.74
C ASN A 142 2.42 -6.03 6.23
N LEU A 143 3.21 -6.87 5.56
CA LEU A 143 3.39 -6.81 4.11
C LEU A 143 2.06 -7.02 3.36
N SER A 144 1.30 -8.04 3.74
CA SER A 144 0.01 -8.36 3.14
C SER A 144 -0.96 -7.17 3.23
N ILE A 145 -1.11 -6.57 4.42
CA ILE A 145 -2.01 -5.43 4.63
C ILE A 145 -1.53 -4.18 3.87
N ILE A 146 -0.23 -3.87 3.90
CA ILE A 146 0.33 -2.72 3.20
C ILE A 146 0.12 -2.89 1.69
N THR A 147 0.38 -4.08 1.14
CA THR A 147 0.29 -4.33 -0.30
C THR A 147 -1.14 -4.47 -0.80
N SER A 148 -2.12 -4.86 0.03
CA SER A 148 -3.54 -4.89 -0.35
C SER A 148 -4.04 -3.51 -0.81
N SER A 149 -3.50 -2.42 -0.26
CA SER A 149 -3.84 -1.06 -0.66
C SER A 149 -3.52 -0.75 -2.13
N TYR A 150 -2.55 -1.44 -2.73
CA TYR A 150 -2.22 -1.31 -4.15
C TYR A 150 -3.28 -1.92 -5.04
N GLN A 151 -3.88 -3.02 -4.62
CA GLN A 151 -4.96 -3.67 -5.36
C GLN A 151 -6.24 -2.83 -5.29
N GLU A 152 -6.58 -2.31 -4.11
CA GLU A 152 -7.73 -1.43 -3.92
C GLU A 152 -7.63 -0.18 -4.82
N GLU A 153 -6.46 0.46 -4.89
CA GLU A 153 -6.24 1.63 -5.73
C GLU A 153 -6.31 1.31 -7.22
N LYS A 154 -5.75 0.17 -7.66
CA LYS A 154 -5.87 -0.28 -9.04
C LYS A 154 -7.33 -0.50 -9.44
N ILE A 155 -8.11 -1.19 -8.61
CA ILE A 155 -9.54 -1.43 -8.83
C ILE A 155 -10.28 -0.10 -8.88
N HIS A 156 -10.01 0.82 -7.96
CA HIS A 156 -10.64 2.13 -7.94
C HIS A 156 -10.35 2.94 -9.22
N LYS A 157 -9.10 2.95 -9.69
CA LYS A 157 -8.72 3.65 -10.94
C LYS A 157 -9.43 3.06 -12.15
N VAL A 158 -9.50 1.73 -12.28
CA VAL A 158 -10.23 1.07 -13.37
C VAL A 158 -11.70 1.44 -13.33
N PHE A 159 -12.34 1.40 -12.15
CA PHE A 159 -13.75 1.73 -12.00
C PHE A 159 -14.06 3.19 -12.33
N VAL A 160 -13.21 4.12 -11.91
CA VAL A 160 -13.35 5.56 -12.24
C VAL A 160 -13.17 5.78 -13.74
N SER A 161 -12.18 5.12 -14.37
CA SER A 161 -11.95 5.18 -15.81
C SER A 161 -13.15 4.66 -16.60
N GLN A 162 -13.71 3.52 -16.23
CA GLN A 162 -14.90 2.95 -16.88
C GLN A 162 -16.12 3.86 -16.73
N LYS A 163 -16.35 4.46 -15.57
CA LYS A 163 -17.44 5.45 -15.40
C LYS A 163 -17.26 6.68 -16.28
N ALA A 164 -16.04 7.20 -16.38
CA ALA A 164 -15.75 8.35 -17.23
C ALA A 164 -15.99 8.02 -18.72
N GLU A 165 -15.54 6.84 -19.17
CA GLU A 165 -15.75 6.35 -20.52
C GLU A 165 -17.25 6.19 -20.84
N THR A 166 -18.01 5.55 -19.95
CA THR A 166 -19.48 5.42 -20.09
C THR A 166 -20.17 6.78 -20.16
N TYR A 167 -19.76 7.71 -19.32
CA TYR A 167 -20.30 9.07 -19.36
C TYR A 167 -20.04 9.79 -20.68
N LEU A 168 -18.81 9.67 -21.21
CA LEU A 168 -18.42 10.25 -22.50
C LEU A 168 -19.21 9.63 -23.66
N ILE A 169 -19.45 8.33 -23.65
CA ILE A 169 -20.27 7.64 -24.64
C ILE A 169 -21.69 8.20 -24.62
N HIS A 170 -22.33 8.28 -23.46
CA HIS A 170 -23.68 8.84 -23.35
C HIS A 170 -23.77 10.32 -23.74
N LEU A 171 -22.71 11.09 -23.45
CA LEU A 171 -22.65 12.48 -23.89
C LEU A 171 -22.56 12.58 -25.41
N ALA A 172 -21.72 11.75 -26.05
CA ALA A 172 -21.58 11.69 -27.49
C ALA A 172 -22.90 11.27 -28.16
N GLU A 173 -23.58 10.26 -27.63
CA GLU A 173 -24.91 9.85 -28.13
C GLU A 173 -25.92 10.98 -28.06
N ARG A 174 -26.01 11.72 -26.97
CA ARG A 174 -26.93 12.89 -26.82
C ARG A 174 -26.60 13.97 -27.83
N LEU A 175 -25.31 14.26 -28.05
CA LEU A 175 -24.92 15.28 -29.05
C LEU A 175 -25.27 14.84 -30.47
N LEU A 176 -25.06 13.59 -30.81
CA LEU A 176 -25.41 13.04 -32.12
C LEU A 176 -26.94 13.06 -32.35
N HIS A 177 -27.74 12.70 -31.35
CA HIS A 177 -29.19 12.78 -31.42
C HIS A 177 -29.66 14.24 -31.59
N GLY A 178 -29.06 15.18 -30.85
CA GLY A 178 -29.36 16.62 -31.01
C GLY A 178 -29.00 17.12 -32.40
N LEU A 179 -27.86 16.75 -32.95
CA LEU A 179 -27.43 17.16 -34.29
C LEU A 179 -28.35 16.58 -35.37
N ASN A 180 -28.74 15.31 -35.26
CA ASN A 180 -29.68 14.68 -36.18
C ASN A 180 -31.06 15.35 -36.17
N LEU A 181 -31.57 15.74 -34.98
CA LEU A 181 -32.83 16.46 -34.85
C LEU A 181 -32.75 17.84 -35.52
N PHE A 182 -31.64 18.58 -35.33
CA PHE A 182 -31.40 19.88 -35.97
C PHE A 182 -31.36 19.77 -37.49
N LEU A 183 -30.68 18.75 -38.05
CA LEU A 183 -30.64 18.51 -39.47
C LEU A 183 -32.02 18.19 -40.04
N LEU A 184 -32.81 17.34 -39.36
CA LEU A 184 -34.18 16.99 -39.78
C LEU A 184 -35.09 18.22 -39.77
N LEU A 185 -35.02 19.07 -38.76
CA LEU A 185 -35.80 20.31 -38.70
C LEU A 185 -35.38 21.29 -39.80
N GLY A 186 -34.08 21.40 -40.08
CA GLY A 186 -33.55 22.21 -41.18
C GLY A 186 -34.05 21.78 -42.55
N LEU A 187 -34.05 20.44 -42.81
CA LEU A 187 -34.60 19.87 -44.02
C LEU A 187 -36.11 20.10 -44.14
N LEU A 188 -36.85 19.99 -43.06
CA LEU A 188 -38.29 20.23 -43.02
C LEU A 188 -38.61 21.71 -43.36
N VAL A 189 -37.88 22.66 -42.80
CA VAL A 189 -38.03 24.09 -43.10
C VAL A 189 -37.73 24.39 -44.58
N LEU A 190 -36.67 23.81 -45.12
CA LEU A 190 -36.34 23.93 -46.56
C LEU A 190 -37.43 23.34 -47.45
N ALA A 191 -38.00 22.18 -47.12
CA ALA A 191 -39.09 21.57 -47.89
C ALA A 191 -40.35 22.41 -47.86
N ILE A 192 -40.74 23.02 -46.70
CA ILE A 192 -41.88 23.92 -46.60
C ILE A 192 -41.63 25.20 -47.40
N GLY A 193 -40.43 25.74 -47.36
CA GLY A 193 -40.05 26.92 -48.13
C GLY A 193 -40.15 26.73 -49.65
N VAL A 194 -39.76 25.56 -50.14
CA VAL A 194 -39.86 25.21 -51.57
C VAL A 194 -41.34 25.06 -51.99
N VAL A 195 -42.16 24.42 -51.17
CA VAL A 195 -43.62 24.28 -51.46
C VAL A 195 -44.36 25.62 -51.44
N ALA A 196 -43.92 26.59 -50.66
CA ALA A 196 -44.52 27.90 -50.57
C ALA A 196 -44.13 28.84 -51.76
N LEU A 197 -43.12 28.45 -52.57
CA LEU A 197 -42.64 29.21 -53.72
C LEU A 197 -43.15 28.63 -55.06
N LEU A 198 -43.85 27.51 -55.03
CA LEU A 198 -44.54 26.86 -56.15
C LEU A 198 -46.04 27.22 -56.13
#